data_0871e04316c875eb36f4cbee2c7417eb
#
_entry.id   0871e04316c875eb36f4cbee2c7417eb
#
_cell.length_a   1.000
_cell.length_b   1.000
_cell.length_c   1.000
_cell.angle_alpha   90.00
_cell.angle_beta   90.00
_cell.angle_gamma   90.00
#
_symmetry.space_group_name_H-M   'P 1'
#
loop_
_entity.id
_entity.type
_entity.pdbx_description
1 polymer ?
#
loop_
_entity_poly.entity_id
_entity_poly.type
_entity_poly.pdbx_seq_one_letter_code
_entity_poly.pdbx_strand_id
1 'polypeptide(L)'
;FTQMIELRGSRPVPRMPYEITPEDMGWHLLLTNPVCHPTMLATREIIDRVGGYRAVPAEDYDLWMRVASAGGRIRRLAAWGLLYRIHPGQVTGNKAWRSDSWKNPDQAQAFAELSAHLTGQELPRLVSLVSLPRDKAERELERFVQVYTQGVASRPATSRRVLERRLNARAAWVRSNLQGEHS
;
A
#
# COMPACT_ATOMS: atom_id res chain seq x y z
N PHE A 1 -9.26 6.86 9.50
CA PHE A 1 -9.22 5.39 9.63
C PHE A 1 -8.80 4.95 11.02
N THR A 2 -9.15 3.71 11.37
CA THR A 2 -8.66 3.03 12.57
C THR A 2 -8.04 1.68 12.19
N GLN A 3 -7.46 0.98 13.17
CA GLN A 3 -6.99 -0.40 13.02
C GLN A 3 -8.14 -1.38 13.23
N MET A 4 -8.09 -2.52 12.56
CA MET A 4 -9.01 -3.63 12.80
C MET A 4 -8.39 -4.70 13.73
N ILE A 5 -9.25 -5.47 14.39
CA ILE A 5 -8.94 -6.74 15.03
C ILE A 5 -9.46 -7.85 14.11
N GLU A 6 -8.60 -8.78 13.69
CA GLU A 6 -9.05 -9.93 12.90
C GLU A 6 -9.79 -10.93 13.81
N LEU A 7 -10.97 -11.37 13.38
CA LEU A 7 -11.70 -12.47 14.02
C LEU A 7 -11.56 -13.73 13.17
N ARG A 8 -10.74 -14.67 13.64
CA ARG A 8 -10.49 -15.96 12.98
C ARG A 8 -11.32 -17.04 13.69
N GLY A 9 -12.43 -17.46 13.07
CA GLY A 9 -13.46 -18.23 13.76
C GLY A 9 -14.05 -17.40 14.90
N SER A 10 -13.92 -17.89 16.16
CA SER A 10 -14.31 -17.18 17.38
C SER A 10 -13.14 -16.45 18.07
N ARG A 11 -11.90 -16.57 17.55
CA ARG A 11 -10.69 -16.03 18.18
C ARG A 11 -10.35 -14.65 17.64
N PRO A 12 -10.35 -13.58 18.46
CA PRO A 12 -9.82 -12.28 18.08
C PRO A 12 -8.29 -12.32 18.03
N VAL A 13 -7.72 -11.75 16.97
CA VAL A 13 -6.27 -11.62 16.76
C VAL A 13 -5.95 -10.13 16.63
N PRO A 14 -5.72 -9.43 17.75
CA PRO A 14 -5.38 -8.01 17.71
C PRO A 14 -3.96 -7.82 17.22
N ARG A 15 -3.75 -6.73 16.47
CA ARG A 15 -2.42 -6.18 16.21
C ARG A 15 -2.29 -4.86 16.95
N MET A 16 -1.12 -4.57 17.53
CA MET A 16 -0.90 -3.30 18.21
C MET A 16 -1.24 -2.16 17.26
N PRO A 17 -2.22 -1.30 17.59
CA PRO A 17 -2.55 -0.18 16.77
C PRO A 17 -1.46 0.90 16.92
N TYR A 18 -1.00 1.43 15.80
CA TYR A 18 -0.11 2.59 15.78
C TYR A 18 -0.64 3.64 14.82
N GLU A 19 -0.36 4.87 15.14
CA GLU A 19 -0.74 6.00 14.30
C GLU A 19 0.06 6.01 13.00
N ILE A 20 -0.60 6.38 11.91
CA ILE A 20 0.05 6.84 10.69
C ILE A 20 -0.42 8.27 10.46
N THR A 21 0.52 9.20 10.55
CA THR A 21 0.25 10.61 10.32
C THR A 21 -0.03 10.89 8.85
N PRO A 22 -0.70 12.00 8.51
CA PRO A 22 -0.90 12.37 7.11
C PRO A 22 0.41 12.52 6.33
N GLU A 23 1.46 12.98 6.99
CA GLU A 23 2.78 13.18 6.40
C GLU A 23 3.50 11.87 6.07
N ASP A 24 3.18 10.77 6.76
CA ASP A 24 3.76 9.45 6.55
C ASP A 24 2.88 8.54 5.68
N MET A 25 1.59 8.86 5.55
CA MET A 25 0.61 7.99 4.90
C MET A 25 0.99 7.66 3.44
N GLY A 26 1.40 8.65 2.66
CA GLY A 26 1.81 8.43 1.28
C GLY A 26 2.97 7.43 1.17
N TRP A 27 3.95 7.51 2.06
CA TRP A 27 5.07 6.57 2.12
C TRP A 27 4.61 5.15 2.47
N HIS A 28 3.64 5.01 3.36
CA HIS A 28 3.04 3.69 3.64
C HIS A 28 2.28 3.15 2.43
N LEU A 29 1.55 4.00 1.71
CA LEU A 29 0.81 3.62 0.50
C LEU A 29 1.74 3.15 -0.63
N LEU A 30 2.97 3.65 -0.73
CA LEU A 30 3.96 3.10 -1.68
C LEU A 30 4.39 1.67 -1.36
N LEU A 31 4.17 1.18 -0.16
CA LEU A 31 4.55 -0.18 0.24
C LEU A 31 3.37 -1.17 0.23
N THR A 32 2.21 -0.71 0.67
CA THR A 32 0.98 -1.52 0.77
C THR A 32 -0.20 -0.64 1.18
N ASN A 33 -1.43 -1.14 1.05
CA ASN A 33 -2.60 -0.48 1.66
C ASN A 33 -2.53 -0.61 3.19
N PRO A 34 -2.30 0.49 3.94
CA PRO A 34 -2.12 0.43 5.39
C PRO A 34 -3.40 0.64 6.19
N VAL A 35 -4.52 0.92 5.52
CA VAL A 35 -5.79 1.28 6.14
C VAL A 35 -6.86 0.22 5.95
N CYS A 36 -7.82 0.18 6.86
CA CYS A 36 -8.97 -0.70 6.80
C CYS A 36 -10.16 0.08 6.23
N HIS A 37 -10.55 -0.19 4.99
CA HIS A 37 -11.59 0.54 4.28
C HIS A 37 -12.88 0.74 5.09
N PRO A 38 -13.47 -0.28 5.75
CA PRO A 38 -14.69 -0.11 6.54
C PRO A 38 -14.59 0.84 7.72
N THR A 39 -13.39 1.32 8.08
CA THR A 39 -13.18 2.31 9.14
C THR A 39 -12.99 3.73 8.62
N MET A 40 -13.28 3.95 7.35
CA MET A 40 -13.15 5.25 6.70
C MET A 40 -14.13 6.27 7.28
N LEU A 41 -13.61 7.45 7.58
CA LEU A 41 -14.39 8.68 7.70
C LEU A 41 -13.70 9.72 6.81
N ALA A 42 -14.41 10.30 5.87
CA ALA A 42 -13.91 11.29 4.94
C ALA A 42 -14.96 12.36 4.66
N THR A 43 -14.53 13.54 4.27
CA THR A 43 -15.44 14.54 3.72
C THR A 43 -15.81 14.16 2.28
N ARG A 44 -17.02 14.46 1.86
CA ARG A 44 -17.47 14.25 0.49
C ARG A 44 -16.58 15.00 -0.51
N GLU A 45 -16.21 16.24 -0.15
CA GLU A 45 -15.39 17.09 -1.00
C GLU A 45 -14.08 16.43 -1.48
N ILE A 46 -13.32 15.74 -0.59
CA ILE A 46 -12.07 15.10 -1.04
C ILE A 46 -12.34 13.90 -1.94
N ILE A 47 -13.41 13.17 -1.71
CA ILE A 47 -13.81 12.04 -2.55
C ILE A 47 -14.23 12.54 -3.95
N ASP A 48 -15.08 13.56 -4.01
CA ASP A 48 -15.54 14.16 -5.27
C ASP A 48 -14.39 14.80 -6.06
N ARG A 49 -13.45 15.45 -5.38
CA ARG A 49 -12.25 16.07 -6.00
C ARG A 49 -11.40 15.07 -6.80
N VAL A 50 -11.31 13.84 -6.33
CA VAL A 50 -10.52 12.79 -7.02
C VAL A 50 -11.40 11.90 -7.91
N GLY A 51 -12.67 12.24 -8.12
CA GLY A 51 -13.58 11.51 -9.00
C GLY A 51 -14.14 10.22 -8.42
N GLY A 52 -14.15 10.06 -7.08
CA GLY A 52 -14.73 8.91 -6.41
C GLY A 52 -14.00 7.57 -6.65
N TYR A 53 -14.72 6.47 -6.45
CA TYR A 53 -14.20 5.12 -6.72
C TYR A 53 -14.17 4.83 -8.22
N ARG A 54 -13.12 4.14 -8.67
CA ARG A 54 -13.04 3.57 -10.02
C ARG A 54 -13.39 2.08 -9.99
N ALA A 55 -13.88 1.55 -11.10
CA ALA A 55 -14.21 0.12 -11.26
C ALA A 55 -12.92 -0.70 -11.52
N VAL A 56 -12.03 -0.75 -10.53
CA VAL A 56 -10.76 -1.48 -10.58
C VAL A 56 -10.67 -2.45 -9.41
N PRO A 57 -9.89 -3.55 -9.51
CA PRO A 57 -9.62 -4.40 -8.35
C PRO A 57 -8.90 -3.61 -7.24
N ALA A 58 -9.26 -3.83 -5.97
CA ALA A 58 -8.77 -3.02 -4.84
C ALA A 58 -9.02 -1.51 -5.03
N GLU A 59 -10.25 -1.16 -5.35
CA GLU A 59 -10.76 0.18 -5.62
C GLU A 59 -10.49 1.17 -4.49
N ASP A 60 -10.43 0.67 -3.28
CA ASP A 60 -10.11 1.43 -2.08
C ASP A 60 -8.64 1.89 -2.10
N TYR A 61 -7.71 1.00 -2.42
CA TYR A 61 -6.30 1.33 -2.49
C TYR A 61 -6.01 2.34 -3.61
N ASP A 62 -6.65 2.17 -4.76
CA ASP A 62 -6.60 3.13 -5.86
C ASP A 62 -7.06 4.53 -5.41
N LEU A 63 -8.20 4.58 -4.72
CA LEU A 63 -8.75 5.84 -4.21
C LEU A 63 -7.77 6.53 -3.22
N TRP A 64 -7.18 5.77 -2.28
CA TRP A 64 -6.25 6.36 -1.31
C TRP A 64 -4.98 6.91 -1.96
N MET A 65 -4.45 6.24 -2.99
CA MET A 65 -3.31 6.76 -3.75
C MET A 65 -3.65 8.09 -4.44
N ARG A 66 -4.80 8.18 -5.11
CA ARG A 66 -5.27 9.42 -5.75
C ARG A 66 -5.55 10.54 -4.76
N VAL A 67 -6.15 10.22 -3.62
CA VAL A 67 -6.37 11.20 -2.55
C VAL A 67 -5.03 11.75 -2.03
N ALA A 68 -4.05 10.88 -1.79
CA ALA A 68 -2.74 11.30 -1.32
C ALA A 68 -1.98 12.13 -2.38
N SER A 69 -2.02 11.74 -3.66
CA SER A 69 -1.42 12.50 -4.77
C SER A 69 -2.04 13.90 -4.93
N ALA A 70 -3.34 14.02 -4.67
CA ALA A 70 -4.06 15.30 -4.71
C ALA A 70 -3.84 16.17 -3.46
N GLY A 71 -2.89 15.82 -2.59
CA GLY A 71 -2.60 16.54 -1.35
C GLY A 71 -3.62 16.31 -0.23
N GLY A 72 -4.48 15.30 -0.36
CA GLY A 72 -5.45 14.94 0.67
C GLY A 72 -4.76 14.36 1.92
N ARG A 73 -5.23 14.74 3.09
CA ARG A 73 -4.65 14.34 4.38
C ARG A 73 -5.32 13.07 4.91
N ILE A 74 -4.67 11.95 4.75
CA ILE A 74 -5.14 10.65 5.25
C ILE A 74 -4.43 10.32 6.56
N ARG A 75 -5.19 9.98 7.61
CA ARG A 75 -4.66 9.59 8.92
C ARG A 75 -5.24 8.24 9.35
N ARG A 76 -4.41 7.41 9.96
CA ARG A 76 -4.86 6.25 10.72
C ARG A 76 -4.59 6.46 12.19
N LEU A 77 -5.63 6.38 13.00
CA LEU A 77 -5.56 6.54 14.46
C LEU A 77 -4.97 5.27 15.12
N ALA A 78 -4.27 5.45 16.23
CA ALA A 78 -3.78 4.37 17.09
C ALA A 78 -4.93 3.78 17.94
N ALA A 79 -6.00 3.34 17.28
CA ALA A 79 -7.20 2.80 17.93
C ALA A 79 -7.77 1.63 17.14
N TRP A 80 -8.41 0.69 17.80
CA TRP A 80 -9.22 -0.35 17.15
C TRP A 80 -10.65 0.17 16.95
N GLY A 81 -11.13 0.13 15.73
CA GLY A 81 -12.48 0.58 15.37
C GLY A 81 -13.33 -0.50 14.71
N LEU A 82 -12.79 -1.69 14.46
CA LEU A 82 -13.50 -2.76 13.77
C LEU A 82 -13.03 -4.14 14.21
N LEU A 83 -13.99 -5.04 14.41
CA LEU A 83 -13.76 -6.48 14.50
C LEU A 83 -14.05 -7.09 13.13
N TYR A 84 -13.01 -7.49 12.41
CA TYR A 84 -13.08 -7.94 11.02
C TYR A 84 -13.05 -9.47 10.92
N ARG A 85 -14.16 -10.08 10.53
CA ARG A 85 -14.25 -11.55 10.41
C ARG A 85 -13.51 -12.05 9.17
N ILE A 86 -12.58 -12.98 9.37
CA ILE A 86 -11.87 -13.67 8.31
C ILE A 86 -12.63 -14.95 7.94
N HIS A 87 -12.95 -15.13 6.65
CA HIS A 87 -13.59 -16.34 6.13
C HIS A 87 -13.10 -16.67 4.71
N PRO A 88 -13.21 -17.96 4.27
CA PRO A 88 -12.67 -18.40 2.98
C PRO A 88 -13.26 -17.71 1.75
N GLY A 89 -14.51 -17.23 1.83
CA GLY A 89 -15.20 -16.57 0.73
C GLY A 89 -14.84 -15.08 0.54
N GLN A 90 -13.79 -14.57 1.20
CA GLN A 90 -13.38 -13.18 1.01
C GLN A 90 -12.70 -12.96 -0.35
N VAL A 91 -13.07 -11.88 -1.03
CA VAL A 91 -12.51 -11.48 -2.33
C VAL A 91 -10.98 -11.37 -2.29
N THR A 92 -10.44 -10.79 -1.22
CA THR A 92 -8.99 -10.63 -1.02
C THR A 92 -8.21 -11.94 -0.87
N GLY A 93 -8.90 -13.06 -0.62
CA GLY A 93 -8.33 -14.42 -0.61
C GLY A 93 -8.13 -14.99 -2.01
N ASN A 94 -8.77 -14.47 -3.03
CA ASN A 94 -8.74 -14.98 -4.40
C ASN A 94 -7.42 -14.62 -5.10
N LYS A 95 -6.72 -15.66 -5.63
CA LYS A 95 -5.43 -15.47 -6.33
C LYS A 95 -5.61 -14.71 -7.66
N ALA A 96 -6.67 -14.99 -8.42
CA ALA A 96 -6.96 -14.30 -9.67
C ALA A 96 -7.18 -12.81 -9.44
N TRP A 97 -8.03 -12.45 -8.48
CA TRP A 97 -8.27 -11.06 -8.11
C TRP A 97 -6.97 -10.31 -7.73
N ARG A 98 -6.06 -10.96 -7.00
CA ARG A 98 -4.75 -10.37 -6.67
C ARG A 98 -3.90 -10.13 -7.91
N SER A 99 -3.82 -11.12 -8.80
CA SER A 99 -3.08 -11.00 -10.06
C SER A 99 -3.61 -9.85 -10.91
N ASP A 100 -4.93 -9.73 -11.04
CA ASP A 100 -5.59 -8.67 -11.80
C ASP A 100 -5.32 -7.30 -11.18
N SER A 101 -5.37 -7.19 -9.84
CA SER A 101 -4.99 -5.96 -9.14
C SER A 101 -3.53 -5.56 -9.40
N TRP A 102 -2.61 -6.52 -9.42
CA TRP A 102 -1.19 -6.23 -9.62
C TRP A 102 -0.86 -5.75 -11.03
N LYS A 103 -1.62 -6.19 -12.02
CA LYS A 103 -1.44 -5.85 -13.45
C LYS A 103 -2.32 -4.70 -13.92
N ASN A 104 -3.22 -4.21 -13.07
CA ASN A 104 -4.18 -3.18 -13.46
C ASN A 104 -3.48 -1.85 -13.81
N PRO A 105 -3.68 -1.30 -15.03
CA PRO A 105 -2.99 -0.10 -15.50
C PRO A 105 -3.40 1.17 -14.74
N ASP A 106 -4.68 1.30 -14.35
CA ASP A 106 -5.15 2.49 -13.64
C ASP A 106 -4.52 2.57 -12.23
N GLN A 107 -4.37 1.41 -11.56
CA GLN A 107 -3.66 1.35 -10.29
C GLN A 107 -2.15 1.58 -10.44
N ALA A 108 -1.55 1.13 -11.54
CA ALA A 108 -0.15 1.41 -11.83
C ALA A 108 0.06 2.91 -12.03
N GLN A 109 -0.86 3.57 -12.75
CA GLN A 109 -0.84 5.01 -12.96
C GLN A 109 -1.01 5.79 -11.64
N ALA A 110 -2.02 5.46 -10.82
CA ALA A 110 -2.22 6.11 -9.52
C ALA A 110 -1.01 5.96 -8.60
N PHE A 111 -0.32 4.81 -8.68
CA PHE A 111 0.91 4.57 -7.93
C PHE A 111 2.09 5.41 -8.46
N ALA A 112 2.25 5.49 -9.77
CA ALA A 112 3.29 6.31 -10.42
C ALA A 112 3.11 7.79 -10.06
N GLU A 113 1.88 8.30 -10.12
CA GLU A 113 1.54 9.68 -9.72
C GLU A 113 1.86 9.95 -8.24
N LEU A 114 1.49 9.03 -7.34
CA LEU A 114 1.82 9.16 -5.92
C LEU A 114 3.34 9.14 -5.68
N SER A 115 4.06 8.24 -6.34
CA SER A 115 5.51 8.17 -6.19
C SER A 115 6.19 9.41 -6.75
N ALA A 116 5.75 9.93 -7.90
CA ALA A 116 6.24 11.18 -8.48
C ALA A 116 5.98 12.38 -7.55
N HIS A 117 4.78 12.45 -6.96
CA HIS A 117 4.44 13.50 -5.98
C HIS A 117 5.35 13.49 -4.75
N LEU A 118 5.72 12.31 -4.24
CA LEU A 118 6.52 12.16 -3.02
C LEU A 118 8.03 12.23 -3.26
N THR A 119 8.51 11.79 -4.42
CA THR A 119 9.95 11.57 -4.68
C THR A 119 10.48 12.33 -5.89
N GLY A 120 9.62 12.94 -6.68
CA GLY A 120 9.97 13.51 -7.98
C GLY A 120 10.19 12.45 -9.08
N GLN A 121 9.95 11.17 -8.83
CA GLN A 121 10.17 10.08 -9.76
C GLN A 121 9.00 9.10 -9.78
N GLU A 122 8.61 8.67 -10.97
CA GLU A 122 7.67 7.57 -11.14
C GLU A 122 8.36 6.24 -10.80
N LEU A 123 7.74 5.47 -9.91
CA LEU A 123 8.22 4.17 -9.48
C LEU A 123 7.19 3.09 -9.82
N PRO A 124 7.62 1.87 -10.14
CA PRO A 124 6.70 0.76 -10.33
C PRO A 124 6.15 0.26 -8.99
N ARG A 125 4.94 -0.32 -9.00
CA ARG A 125 4.42 -1.03 -7.83
C ARG A 125 5.31 -2.24 -7.52
N LEU A 126 5.72 -2.41 -6.27
CA LEU A 126 6.57 -3.54 -5.87
C LEU A 126 5.95 -4.91 -6.17
N VAL A 127 4.63 -5.03 -6.10
CA VAL A 127 3.90 -6.27 -6.42
C VAL A 127 3.95 -6.63 -7.91
N SER A 128 4.07 -5.65 -8.81
CA SER A 128 4.14 -5.94 -10.25
C SER A 128 5.54 -6.42 -10.68
N LEU A 129 6.57 -6.19 -9.87
CA LEU A 129 7.93 -6.63 -10.18
C LEU A 129 8.05 -8.16 -10.26
N VAL A 130 7.23 -8.90 -9.52
CA VAL A 130 7.27 -10.38 -9.53
C VAL A 130 6.87 -11.00 -10.87
N SER A 131 6.29 -10.21 -11.78
CA SER A 131 5.92 -10.64 -13.13
C SER A 131 6.97 -10.26 -14.20
N LEU A 132 8.05 -9.59 -13.80
CA LEU A 132 9.14 -9.18 -14.70
C LEU A 132 10.24 -10.25 -14.75
N PRO A 133 11.05 -10.29 -15.82
CA PRO A 133 12.31 -11.03 -15.81
C PRO A 133 13.17 -10.63 -14.61
N ARG A 134 13.85 -11.61 -14.01
CA ARG A 134 14.56 -11.46 -12.73
C ARG A 134 15.49 -10.25 -12.71
N ASP A 135 16.37 -10.15 -13.70
CA ASP A 135 17.35 -9.06 -13.77
C ASP A 135 16.69 -7.68 -13.84
N LYS A 136 15.57 -7.57 -14.56
CA LYS A 136 14.80 -6.33 -14.65
C LYS A 136 14.12 -6.02 -13.32
N ALA A 137 13.54 -7.04 -12.69
CA ALA A 137 12.88 -6.89 -11.39
C ALA A 137 13.86 -6.47 -10.29
N GLU A 138 15.07 -7.03 -10.27
CA GLU A 138 16.10 -6.69 -9.30
C GLU A 138 16.59 -5.24 -9.49
N ARG A 139 16.86 -4.80 -10.72
CA ARG A 139 17.21 -3.39 -11.00
C ARG A 139 16.11 -2.41 -10.57
N GLU A 140 14.85 -2.70 -10.90
CA GLU A 140 13.73 -1.83 -10.50
C GLU A 140 13.52 -1.83 -8.99
N LEU A 141 13.74 -2.95 -8.33
CA LEU A 141 13.66 -3.04 -6.87
C LEU A 141 14.78 -2.22 -6.20
N GLU A 142 16.01 -2.32 -6.69
CA GLU A 142 17.14 -1.53 -6.18
C GLU A 142 16.89 -0.04 -6.34
N ARG A 143 16.45 0.38 -7.54
CA ARG A 143 16.05 1.75 -7.79
C ARG A 143 14.95 2.22 -6.84
N PHE A 144 13.91 1.41 -6.65
CA PHE A 144 12.82 1.71 -5.71
C PHE A 144 13.35 1.90 -4.29
N VAL A 145 14.16 0.97 -3.80
CA VAL A 145 14.74 1.02 -2.44
C VAL A 145 15.58 2.28 -2.27
N GLN A 146 16.43 2.61 -3.24
CA GLN A 146 17.27 3.81 -3.20
C GLN A 146 16.43 5.10 -3.12
N VAL A 147 15.48 5.28 -4.04
CA VAL A 147 14.64 6.48 -4.13
C VAL A 147 13.78 6.62 -2.87
N TYR A 148 13.16 5.54 -2.41
CA TYR A 148 12.34 5.54 -1.21
C TYR A 148 13.15 5.91 0.04
N THR A 149 14.34 5.30 0.23
CA THR A 149 15.22 5.57 1.38
C THR A 149 15.68 7.03 1.41
N GLN A 150 16.03 7.58 0.26
CA GLN A 150 16.36 9.00 0.13
C GLN A 150 15.16 9.89 0.49
N GLY A 151 13.98 9.57 0.00
CA GLY A 151 12.78 10.35 0.25
C GLY A 151 12.33 10.37 1.72
N VAL A 152 12.53 9.26 2.45
CA VAL A 152 12.17 9.20 3.89
C VAL A 152 13.29 9.70 4.81
N ALA A 153 14.46 10.07 4.30
CA ALA A 153 15.62 10.45 5.11
C ALA A 153 15.35 11.66 6.03
N SER A 154 14.52 12.60 5.57
CA SER A 154 14.13 13.80 6.34
C SER A 154 12.97 13.57 7.32
N ARG A 155 12.38 12.37 7.36
CA ARG A 155 11.29 12.06 8.30
C ARG A 155 11.80 11.91 9.73
N PRO A 156 10.96 12.16 10.74
CA PRO A 156 11.32 11.90 12.14
C PRO A 156 11.87 10.49 12.34
N ALA A 157 12.86 10.32 13.20
CA ALA A 157 13.59 9.06 13.37
C ALA A 157 12.66 7.85 13.65
N THR A 158 11.59 8.07 14.42
CA THR A 158 10.59 7.04 14.74
C THR A 158 9.83 6.59 13.48
N SER A 159 9.30 7.54 12.70
CA SER A 159 8.61 7.28 11.43
C SER A 159 9.55 6.59 10.44
N ARG A 160 10.76 7.13 10.26
CA ARG A 160 11.76 6.59 9.35
C ARG A 160 12.07 5.13 9.66
N ARG A 161 12.34 4.77 10.91
CA ARG A 161 12.61 3.37 11.32
C ARG A 161 11.45 2.42 10.97
N VAL A 162 10.21 2.87 11.14
CA VAL A 162 9.02 2.08 10.78
C VAL A 162 8.94 1.88 9.28
N LEU A 163 9.13 2.95 8.51
CA LEU A 163 9.06 2.94 7.04
C LEU A 163 10.16 2.07 6.44
N GLU A 164 11.42 2.22 6.89
CA GLU A 164 12.55 1.41 6.44
C GLU A 164 12.37 -0.08 6.77
N ARG A 165 11.91 -0.40 7.97
CA ARG A 165 11.59 -1.81 8.33
C ARG A 165 10.54 -2.41 7.41
N ARG A 166 9.50 -1.66 7.08
CA ARG A 166 8.45 -2.10 6.16
C ARG A 166 8.95 -2.22 4.72
N LEU A 167 9.77 -1.29 4.26
CA LEU A 167 10.45 -1.36 2.97
C LEU A 167 11.28 -2.65 2.87
N ASN A 168 12.13 -2.92 3.86
CA ASN A 168 12.98 -4.12 3.88
C ASN A 168 12.17 -5.41 3.85
N ALA A 169 11.07 -5.48 4.63
CA ALA A 169 10.17 -6.62 4.59
C ALA A 169 9.50 -6.79 3.22
N ARG A 170 9.14 -5.68 2.56
CA ARG A 170 8.53 -5.72 1.24
C ARG A 170 9.53 -6.08 0.15
N ALA A 171 10.75 -5.56 0.21
CA ALA A 171 11.84 -5.92 -0.71
C ALA A 171 12.21 -7.41 -0.58
N ALA A 172 12.29 -7.92 0.64
CA ALA A 172 12.52 -9.35 0.89
C ALA A 172 11.40 -10.21 0.29
N TRP A 173 10.13 -9.79 0.45
CA TRP A 173 9.00 -10.47 -0.16
C TRP A 173 9.09 -10.48 -1.70
N VAL A 174 9.45 -9.36 -2.34
CA VAL A 174 9.64 -9.32 -3.80
C VAL A 174 10.71 -10.34 -4.20
N ARG A 175 11.89 -10.29 -3.60
CA ARG A 175 13.00 -11.22 -3.92
C ARG A 175 12.61 -12.68 -3.77
N SER A 176 11.85 -13.03 -2.73
CA SER A 176 11.39 -14.41 -2.50
C SER A 176 10.30 -14.88 -3.48
N ASN A 177 9.68 -13.95 -4.23
CA ASN A 177 8.62 -14.24 -5.19
C ASN A 177 9.04 -13.95 -6.65
N LEU A 178 10.28 -13.51 -6.89
CA LEU A 178 10.80 -13.43 -8.26
C LEU A 178 10.84 -14.84 -8.85
N GLN A 179 10.29 -15.00 -10.06
CA GLN A 179 10.36 -16.28 -10.77
C GLN A 179 11.83 -16.65 -10.95
N GLY A 180 12.23 -17.81 -10.40
CA GLY A 180 13.51 -18.41 -10.71
C GLY A 180 13.52 -18.73 -12.21
N GLU A 181 14.67 -18.56 -12.86
CA GLU A 181 14.91 -19.16 -14.16
C GLU A 181 14.62 -20.66 -14.02
N HIS A 182 13.53 -21.10 -14.61
CA HIS A 182 13.34 -22.52 -14.82
C HIS A 182 14.30 -22.90 -15.94
N SER A 183 15.43 -23.49 -15.55
CA SER A 183 16.39 -24.17 -16.39
C SER A 183 15.70 -25.34 -17.10
#